data_ae7ac6f4e79273ade0656c96c7417a8e
#
_entry.id   ae7ac6f4e79273ade0656c96c7417a8e
#
_cell.length_a   1.000
_cell.length_b   1.000
_cell.length_c   1.000
_cell.angle_alpha   90.00
_cell.angle_beta   90.00
_cell.angle_gamma   90.00
#
_symmetry.space_group_name_H-M   'P 1'
#
loop_
_entity.id
_entity.type
_entity.pdbx_description
1 polymer ?
#
loop_
_entity_poly.entity_id
_entity_poly.type
_entity_poly.pdbx_seq_one_letter_code
_entity_poly.pdbx_strand_id
1 'polypeptide(L)'
;MQKLRDDGIDSNKRKIISTMNKSLDESLSQEVAESIKSKAKAPFENAYKAVLATEGARYVQGFVVFTGQPYKPVEHAWIELQDVIIDPTFPYLQRNPHNIWYFPAQSLTVKKLKAIIEESKEDYPEDDPLPVYGKIPYEYYGDLMLGDQEYLIAYQAAEVKCREINSVDRGKN
;
A
#
# COMPACT_ATOMS: atom_id res chain seq x y z
N MET A 1 4.87 24.37 -25.69
CA MET A 1 3.78 24.77 -24.80
C MET A 1 3.10 23.60 -24.09
N GLN A 2 2.89 22.50 -24.77
CA GLN A 2 2.34 21.32 -24.14
C GLN A 2 3.30 20.66 -23.12
N LYS A 3 4.60 20.87 -23.29
CA LYS A 3 5.61 20.37 -22.34
C LYS A 3 5.42 20.91 -20.93
N LEU A 4 4.95 22.16 -20.81
CA LEU A 4 4.75 22.79 -19.50
C LEU A 4 3.60 22.19 -18.73
N ARG A 5 2.65 21.56 -19.41
CA ARG A 5 1.52 20.91 -18.77
C ARG A 5 1.88 19.52 -18.28
N ASP A 6 2.78 18.84 -18.97
CA ASP A 6 3.26 17.53 -18.56
C ASP A 6 4.15 17.63 -17.32
N ASP A 7 4.89 18.74 -17.22
CA ASP A 7 5.73 18.98 -16.05
C ASP A 7 4.91 19.27 -14.80
N GLY A 8 3.64 19.63 -14.98
CA GLY A 8 2.70 19.81 -13.87
C GLY A 8 2.05 18.53 -13.41
N ILE A 9 2.30 17.41 -14.08
CA ILE A 9 1.83 16.13 -13.60
C ILE A 9 2.66 15.79 -12.37
N ASP A 10 1.98 15.76 -11.25
CA ASP A 10 2.56 15.48 -9.97
C ASP A 10 3.40 14.21 -10.04
N SER A 11 4.63 14.28 -9.53
CA SER A 11 5.53 13.13 -9.45
C SER A 11 4.89 11.97 -8.69
N ASN A 12 3.97 12.29 -7.77
CA ASN A 12 3.25 11.28 -7.00
C ASN A 12 2.28 10.48 -7.87
N LYS A 13 1.60 11.15 -8.81
CA LYS A 13 0.75 10.45 -9.77
C LYS A 13 1.56 9.51 -10.66
N ARG A 14 2.75 9.94 -11.06
CA ARG A 14 3.64 9.08 -11.85
C ARG A 14 4.08 7.84 -11.08
N LYS A 15 4.37 8.00 -9.79
CA LYS A 15 4.73 6.87 -8.92
C LYS A 15 3.57 5.88 -8.80
N ILE A 16 2.36 6.38 -8.61
CA ILE A 16 1.17 5.53 -8.50
C ILE A 16 0.95 4.75 -9.80
N ILE A 17 1.01 5.44 -10.95
CA ILE A 17 0.83 4.81 -12.26
C ILE A 17 1.91 3.76 -12.49
N SER A 18 3.16 4.08 -12.17
CA SER A 18 4.29 3.15 -12.31
C SER A 18 4.07 1.88 -11.49
N THR A 19 3.63 2.03 -10.23
CA THR A 19 3.39 0.88 -9.35
C THR A 19 2.16 0.08 -9.78
N MET A 20 1.13 0.74 -10.29
CA MET A 20 -0.06 0.06 -10.79
C MET A 20 0.25 -0.88 -11.96
N ASN A 21 1.36 -0.63 -12.67
CA ASN A 21 1.80 -1.51 -13.76
C ASN A 21 2.58 -2.72 -13.26
N LYS A 22 2.91 -2.75 -11.96
CA LYS A 22 3.58 -3.91 -11.37
C LYS A 22 2.54 -4.96 -11.05
N SER A 23 2.90 -6.22 -11.28
CA SER A 23 2.01 -7.34 -11.02
C SER A 23 2.35 -8.01 -9.71
N LEU A 24 1.32 -8.55 -9.07
CA LEU A 24 1.47 -9.37 -7.88
C LEU A 24 2.08 -10.72 -8.26
N ASP A 25 3.16 -11.09 -7.61
CA ASP A 25 3.73 -12.42 -7.73
C ASP A 25 3.12 -13.30 -6.64
N GLU A 26 2.21 -14.14 -7.04
CA GLU A 26 1.45 -14.99 -6.12
C GLU A 26 2.33 -16.03 -5.44
N SER A 27 3.21 -16.67 -6.20
CA SER A 27 4.16 -17.67 -5.67
C SER A 27 5.11 -17.08 -4.65
N LEU A 28 5.73 -15.96 -4.99
CA LEU A 28 6.63 -15.29 -4.05
C LEU A 28 5.90 -14.77 -2.82
N SER A 29 4.69 -14.31 -2.99
CA SER A 29 3.86 -13.85 -1.86
C SER A 29 3.60 -15.00 -0.88
N GLN A 30 3.27 -16.16 -1.40
CA GLN A 30 3.05 -17.36 -0.60
C GLN A 30 4.35 -17.79 0.11
N GLU A 31 5.44 -17.82 -0.63
CA GLU A 31 6.75 -18.24 -0.12
C GLU A 31 7.24 -17.33 1.00
N VAL A 32 7.15 -16.01 0.79
CA VAL A 32 7.54 -15.03 1.79
C VAL A 32 6.61 -15.11 3.01
N ALA A 33 5.31 -15.25 2.79
CA ALA A 33 4.35 -15.38 3.88
C ALA A 33 4.69 -16.56 4.79
N GLU A 34 5.04 -17.70 4.22
CA GLU A 34 5.45 -18.87 4.99
C GLU A 34 6.76 -18.64 5.73
N SER A 35 7.72 -18.02 5.06
CA SER A 35 9.06 -17.76 5.61
C SER A 35 9.00 -16.87 6.84
N ILE A 36 8.19 -15.82 6.82
CA ILE A 36 8.06 -14.86 7.93
C ILE A 36 6.97 -15.24 8.93
N LYS A 37 6.22 -16.29 8.66
CA LYS A 37 5.07 -16.70 9.48
C LYS A 37 4.05 -15.57 9.57
N SER A 38 3.62 -15.07 8.42
CA SER A 38 2.68 -13.97 8.36
C SER A 38 1.34 -14.33 9.02
N LYS A 39 0.63 -13.30 9.45
CA LYS A 39 -0.64 -13.44 10.16
C LYS A 39 -1.77 -12.81 9.37
N ALA A 40 -2.97 -13.39 9.50
CA ALA A 40 -4.15 -12.77 8.95
C ALA A 40 -4.39 -11.41 9.61
N LYS A 41 -4.88 -10.45 8.84
CA LYS A 41 -5.27 -9.12 9.33
C LYS A 41 -4.12 -8.30 9.94
N ALA A 42 -2.88 -8.60 9.55
CA ALA A 42 -1.71 -7.88 10.03
C ALA A 42 -0.83 -7.43 8.87
N PRO A 43 -1.37 -6.67 7.89
CA PRO A 43 -0.62 -6.33 6.68
C PRO A 43 0.63 -5.50 6.94
N PHE A 44 0.59 -4.57 7.88
CA PHE A 44 1.72 -3.69 8.17
C PHE A 44 2.86 -4.45 8.83
N GLU A 45 2.55 -5.27 9.80
CA GLU A 45 3.54 -6.13 10.46
C GLU A 45 4.13 -7.15 9.49
N ASN A 46 3.27 -7.79 8.68
CA ASN A 46 3.71 -8.76 7.68
C ASN A 46 4.67 -8.12 6.68
N ALA A 47 4.32 -6.95 6.15
CA ALA A 47 5.16 -6.25 5.20
C ALA A 47 6.49 -5.81 5.80
N TYR A 48 6.48 -5.38 7.07
CA TYR A 48 7.70 -5.01 7.78
C TYR A 48 8.65 -6.21 7.90
N LYS A 49 8.12 -7.33 8.36
CA LYS A 49 8.92 -8.57 8.47
C LYS A 49 9.43 -9.03 7.11
N ALA A 50 8.60 -8.92 6.09
CA ALA A 50 8.96 -9.33 4.73
C ALA A 50 10.09 -8.48 4.16
N VAL A 51 10.04 -7.16 4.35
CA VAL A 51 11.07 -6.27 3.81
C VAL A 51 12.41 -6.50 4.49
N LEU A 52 12.41 -6.85 5.78
CA LEU A 52 13.64 -7.18 6.49
C LEU A 52 14.24 -8.49 5.99
N ALA A 53 13.43 -9.42 5.54
CA ALA A 53 13.85 -10.75 5.11
C ALA A 53 14.16 -10.83 3.61
N THR A 54 13.83 -9.80 2.84
CA THR A 54 13.96 -9.82 1.38
C THR A 54 14.95 -8.74 0.93
N GLU A 55 16.15 -9.16 0.60
CA GLU A 55 17.20 -8.23 0.19
C GLU A 55 16.79 -7.43 -1.05
N GLY A 56 17.01 -6.12 -1.00
CA GLY A 56 16.72 -5.22 -2.11
C GLY A 56 15.26 -4.79 -2.23
N ALA A 57 14.39 -5.31 -1.39
CA ALA A 57 12.98 -4.95 -1.42
C ALA A 57 12.72 -3.61 -0.74
N ARG A 58 11.60 -2.99 -1.11
CA ARG A 58 11.11 -1.76 -0.51
C ARG A 58 9.79 -2.03 0.20
N TYR A 59 9.59 -1.38 1.33
CA TYR A 59 8.33 -1.39 2.05
C TYR A 59 7.39 -0.39 1.43
N VAL A 60 6.19 -0.82 1.09
CA VAL A 60 5.19 0.05 0.45
C VAL A 60 3.91 0.02 1.26
N GLN A 61 3.37 1.19 1.49
CA GLN A 61 2.14 1.38 2.25
C GLN A 61 1.20 2.24 1.44
N GLY A 62 -0.07 1.88 1.45
CA GLY A 62 -1.09 2.59 0.69
C GLY A 62 -2.43 1.92 0.81
N PHE A 63 -3.09 1.69 -0.32
CA PHE A 63 -4.44 1.16 -0.34
C PHE A 63 -4.56 0.01 -1.34
N VAL A 64 -5.46 -0.91 -1.04
CA VAL A 64 -5.90 -1.92 -2.00
C VAL A 64 -7.39 -1.75 -2.23
N VAL A 65 -7.81 -2.13 -3.43
CA VAL A 65 -9.21 -2.13 -3.85
C VAL A 65 -9.55 -3.51 -4.34
N PHE A 66 -10.69 -4.02 -3.94
CA PHE A 66 -11.16 -5.34 -4.32
C PHE A 66 -12.40 -5.24 -5.21
N THR A 67 -12.56 -6.20 -6.10
CA THR A 67 -13.86 -6.44 -6.72
C THR A 67 -14.78 -7.00 -5.64
N GLY A 68 -15.91 -6.32 -5.39
CA GLY A 68 -16.82 -6.70 -4.33
C GLY A 68 -16.53 -6.02 -3.01
N GLN A 69 -17.01 -6.62 -1.94
CA GLN A 69 -16.88 -6.04 -0.60
C GLN A 69 -15.42 -5.90 -0.20
N PRO A 70 -15.07 -4.83 0.54
CA PRO A 70 -15.96 -3.91 1.24
C PRO A 70 -16.44 -2.69 0.43
N TYR A 71 -16.23 -2.64 -0.86
CA TYR A 71 -16.65 -1.56 -1.78
C TYR A 71 -16.03 -0.20 -1.42
N LYS A 72 -14.87 -0.23 -0.81
CA LYS A 72 -14.10 0.98 -0.46
C LYS A 72 -12.61 0.63 -0.44
N PRO A 73 -11.72 1.63 -0.60
CA PRO A 73 -10.29 1.38 -0.43
C PRO A 73 -9.97 0.91 0.99
N VAL A 74 -9.04 0.00 1.10
CA VAL A 74 -8.59 -0.55 2.38
C VAL A 74 -7.11 -0.25 2.56
N GLU A 75 -6.73 0.31 3.70
CA GLU A 75 -5.32 0.53 3.99
C GLU A 75 -4.59 -0.81 4.01
N HIS A 76 -3.41 -0.83 3.42
CA HIS A 76 -2.65 -2.06 3.26
C HIS A 76 -1.15 -1.75 3.15
N ALA A 77 -0.35 -2.79 3.30
CA ALA A 77 1.08 -2.69 3.09
C ALA A 77 1.57 -3.97 2.42
N TRP A 78 2.62 -3.82 1.64
CA TRP A 78 3.24 -4.92 0.90
C TRP A 78 4.70 -4.56 0.66
N ILE A 79 5.42 -5.42 -0.02
CA ILE A 79 6.77 -5.10 -0.45
C ILE A 79 6.86 -5.14 -1.96
N GLU A 80 7.83 -4.42 -2.50
CA GLU A 80 8.12 -4.43 -3.92
C GLU A 80 9.57 -4.80 -4.14
N LEU A 81 9.80 -5.73 -5.03
CA LEU A 81 11.13 -6.15 -5.44
C LEU A 81 11.22 -6.04 -6.95
N GLN A 82 12.04 -5.11 -7.43
CA GLN A 82 12.12 -4.81 -8.87
C GLN A 82 10.73 -4.46 -9.41
N ASP A 83 10.21 -5.24 -10.34
CA ASP A 83 8.93 -4.94 -11.01
C ASP A 83 7.76 -5.74 -10.47
N VAL A 84 7.93 -6.42 -9.34
CA VAL A 84 6.85 -7.25 -8.80
C VAL A 84 6.42 -6.78 -7.42
N ILE A 85 5.14 -6.99 -7.16
CA ILE A 85 4.54 -6.82 -5.84
C ILE A 85 4.58 -8.16 -5.14
N ILE A 86 5.08 -8.17 -3.92
CA ILE A 86 5.05 -9.33 -3.03
C ILE A 86 4.22 -8.94 -1.83
N ASP A 87 3.09 -9.59 -1.65
CA ASP A 87 2.18 -9.28 -0.57
C ASP A 87 2.07 -10.47 0.39
N PRO A 88 2.77 -10.41 1.53
CA PRO A 88 2.76 -11.53 2.47
C PRO A 88 1.42 -11.72 3.19
N THR A 89 0.47 -10.81 3.01
CA THR A 89 -0.89 -10.96 3.54
C THR A 89 -1.82 -11.59 2.49
N PHE A 90 -1.41 -11.60 1.23
CA PHE A 90 -2.24 -12.10 0.13
C PHE A 90 -2.84 -13.49 0.39
N PRO A 91 -2.09 -14.49 0.94
CA PRO A 91 -2.67 -15.80 1.17
C PRO A 91 -3.88 -15.81 2.08
N TYR A 92 -4.04 -14.80 2.92
CA TYR A 92 -5.17 -14.70 3.85
C TYR A 92 -6.35 -13.89 3.30
N LEU A 93 -6.17 -13.25 2.13
CA LEU A 93 -7.22 -12.41 1.57
C LEU A 93 -8.32 -13.19 0.88
N GLN A 94 -8.05 -14.44 0.50
CA GLN A 94 -9.00 -15.31 -0.20
C GLN A 94 -9.57 -14.66 -1.45
N ARG A 95 -8.67 -14.05 -2.23
CA ARG A 95 -9.01 -13.32 -3.45
C ARG A 95 -8.17 -13.80 -4.62
N ASN A 96 -8.77 -13.73 -5.80
CA ASN A 96 -8.02 -13.92 -7.03
C ASN A 96 -7.11 -12.71 -7.24
N PRO A 97 -5.84 -12.90 -7.67
CA PRO A 97 -4.95 -11.76 -7.89
C PRO A 97 -5.47 -10.77 -8.93
N HIS A 98 -6.34 -11.20 -9.85
CA HIS A 98 -6.96 -10.30 -10.82
C HIS A 98 -8.05 -9.41 -10.22
N ASN A 99 -8.44 -9.63 -8.99
CA ASN A 99 -9.50 -8.89 -8.33
C ASN A 99 -8.97 -7.94 -7.25
N ILE A 100 -7.65 -7.68 -7.26
CA ILE A 100 -6.99 -6.79 -6.33
C ILE A 100 -6.19 -5.75 -7.10
N TRP A 101 -6.33 -4.48 -6.71
CA TRP A 101 -5.56 -3.37 -7.26
C TRP A 101 -4.83 -2.66 -6.14
N TYR A 102 -3.54 -2.38 -6.34
CA TYR A 102 -2.64 -1.79 -5.35
C TYR A 102 -2.38 -0.33 -5.68
N PHE A 103 -2.56 0.55 -4.70
CA PHE A 103 -2.37 2.00 -4.83
C PHE A 103 -1.35 2.46 -3.79
N PRO A 104 -0.08 2.60 -4.18
CA PRO A 104 0.96 3.00 -3.23
C PRO A 104 0.83 4.46 -2.85
N ALA A 105 1.00 4.75 -1.57
CA ALA A 105 1.09 6.10 -1.05
C ALA A 105 2.51 6.44 -0.64
N GLN A 106 3.25 5.43 -0.16
CA GLN A 106 4.57 5.64 0.40
C GLN A 106 5.43 4.42 0.14
N SER A 107 6.65 4.63 -0.35
CA SER A 107 7.62 3.57 -0.62
C SER A 107 8.93 3.91 0.09
N LEU A 108 9.40 3.01 0.94
CA LEU A 108 10.54 3.26 1.80
C LEU A 108 11.60 2.16 1.67
N THR A 109 12.86 2.59 1.72
CA THR A 109 13.97 1.64 1.91
C THR A 109 13.93 1.11 3.34
N VAL A 110 14.56 -0.03 3.58
CA VAL A 110 14.67 -0.61 4.92
C VAL A 110 15.32 0.37 5.88
N LYS A 111 16.38 1.04 5.45
CA LYS A 111 17.10 2.02 6.27
C LYS A 111 16.19 3.16 6.74
N LYS A 112 15.42 3.72 5.81
CA LYS A 112 14.52 4.83 6.10
C LYS A 112 13.36 4.38 6.98
N LEU A 113 12.82 3.20 6.70
CA LEU A 113 11.74 2.62 7.50
C LEU A 113 12.16 2.41 8.95
N LYS A 114 13.34 1.82 9.16
CA LYS A 114 13.87 1.62 10.51
C LYS A 114 14.07 2.92 11.25
N ALA A 115 14.59 3.96 10.58
CA ALA A 115 14.79 5.27 11.19
C ALA A 115 13.45 5.88 11.64
N ILE A 116 12.42 5.79 10.81
CA ILE A 116 11.08 6.29 11.14
C ILE A 116 10.50 5.54 12.34
N ILE A 117 10.65 4.23 12.37
CA ILE A 117 10.15 3.39 13.46
C ILE A 117 10.85 3.73 14.77
N GLU A 118 12.17 3.89 14.74
CA GLU A 118 12.94 4.25 15.94
C GLU A 118 12.53 5.60 16.48
N GLU A 119 12.37 6.60 15.62
CA GLU A 119 11.92 7.93 16.01
C GLU A 119 10.51 7.88 16.62
N SER A 120 9.63 7.12 16.00
CA SER A 120 8.26 6.94 16.51
C SER A 120 8.25 6.30 17.89
N LYS A 121 9.10 5.32 18.13
CA LYS A 121 9.21 4.66 19.44
C LYS A 121 9.76 5.58 20.52
N GLU A 122 10.67 6.49 20.16
CA GLU A 122 11.19 7.48 21.09
C GLU A 122 10.12 8.51 21.49
N ASP A 123 9.39 8.99 20.47
CA ASP A 123 8.38 10.03 20.68
C ASP A 123 7.09 9.49 21.28
N TYR A 124 6.72 8.29 20.90
CA TYR A 124 5.44 7.65 21.31
C TYR A 124 5.68 6.19 21.69
N PRO A 125 6.37 5.96 22.84
CA PRO A 125 6.77 4.58 23.19
C PRO A 125 5.62 3.62 23.46
N GLU A 126 4.42 4.15 23.71
CA GLU A 126 3.24 3.34 24.00
C GLU A 126 2.45 2.96 22.75
N ASP A 127 2.74 3.60 21.62
CA ASP A 127 2.01 3.36 20.38
C ASP A 127 2.73 2.38 19.48
N ASP A 128 1.92 1.63 18.70
CA ASP A 128 2.47 0.79 17.65
C ASP A 128 3.05 1.70 16.56
N PRO A 129 4.33 1.52 16.20
CA PRO A 129 4.95 2.37 15.19
C PRO A 129 4.43 2.14 13.77
N LEU A 130 3.67 1.09 13.55
CA LEU A 130 3.09 0.78 12.25
C LEU A 130 1.57 0.94 12.30
N PRO A 131 0.94 1.44 11.25
CA PRO A 131 1.52 1.95 10.00
C PRO A 131 2.26 3.27 10.17
N VAL A 132 3.15 3.57 9.21
CA VAL A 132 3.89 4.84 9.19
C VAL A 132 3.19 5.82 8.24
N TYR A 133 3.16 7.10 8.59
CA TYR A 133 2.42 8.11 7.83
C TYR A 133 3.32 9.28 7.40
N GLY A 134 4.54 8.97 6.99
CA GLY A 134 5.46 10.00 6.52
C GLY A 134 5.92 10.92 7.63
N LYS A 135 5.71 12.22 7.45
CA LYS A 135 6.11 13.20 8.46
C LYS A 135 5.06 13.36 9.54
N ILE A 136 5.49 13.44 10.77
CA ILE A 136 4.63 13.69 11.92
C ILE A 136 4.52 15.22 12.11
N PRO A 137 3.34 15.76 12.45
CA PRO A 137 2.10 15.08 12.75
C PRO A 137 1.29 14.73 11.51
N TYR A 138 0.51 13.66 11.61
CA TYR A 138 -0.45 13.27 10.61
C TYR A 138 -1.87 13.67 11.07
N GLU A 139 -2.79 13.73 10.12
CA GLU A 139 -4.15 14.17 10.39
C GLU A 139 -5.16 13.10 10.02
N TYR A 140 -6.29 13.11 10.73
CA TYR A 140 -7.42 12.26 10.39
C TYR A 140 -8.38 13.00 9.46
N TYR A 141 -8.83 12.28 8.44
CA TYR A 141 -9.85 12.75 7.50
C TYR A 141 -10.99 11.76 7.50
N GLY A 142 -12.03 12.05 8.26
CA GLY A 142 -13.12 11.11 8.44
C GLY A 142 -12.65 9.86 9.17
N ASP A 143 -12.82 8.71 8.54
CA ASP A 143 -12.41 7.42 9.10
C ASP A 143 -10.98 7.05 8.77
N LEU A 144 -10.27 7.91 8.03
CA LEU A 144 -8.93 7.60 7.54
C LEU A 144 -7.89 8.56 8.09
N MET A 145 -6.73 8.01 8.40
CA MET A 145 -5.57 8.80 8.75
C MET A 145 -4.74 9.01 7.48
N LEU A 146 -4.68 10.24 7.03
CA LEU A 146 -3.92 10.60 5.85
C LEU A 146 -2.68 11.37 6.27
N GLY A 147 -1.52 10.77 6.08
CA GLY A 147 -0.26 11.34 6.54
C GLY A 147 0.16 12.57 5.79
N ASP A 148 -0.11 12.61 4.49
CA ASP A 148 0.31 13.70 3.63
C ASP A 148 -0.47 13.67 2.32
N GLN A 149 -0.08 14.54 1.40
CA GLN A 149 -0.71 14.65 0.10
C GLN A 149 -0.60 13.37 -0.72
N GLU A 150 0.48 12.62 -0.57
CA GLU A 150 0.67 11.35 -1.29
C GLU A 150 -0.41 10.34 -0.90
N TYR A 151 -0.75 10.29 0.39
CA TYR A 151 -1.83 9.44 0.88
C TYR A 151 -3.19 9.87 0.31
N LEU A 152 -3.45 11.16 0.28
CA LEU A 152 -4.70 11.67 -0.29
C LEU A 152 -4.83 11.32 -1.77
N ILE A 153 -3.76 11.51 -2.53
CA ILE A 153 -3.73 11.19 -3.97
C ILE A 153 -3.99 9.70 -4.18
N ALA A 154 -3.31 8.85 -3.42
CA ALA A 154 -3.47 7.41 -3.53
C ALA A 154 -4.89 6.97 -3.17
N TYR A 155 -5.44 7.55 -2.10
CA TYR A 155 -6.81 7.26 -1.69
C TYR A 155 -7.83 7.65 -2.75
N GLN A 156 -7.68 8.85 -3.33
CA GLN A 156 -8.58 9.32 -4.37
C GLN A 156 -8.53 8.43 -5.61
N ALA A 157 -7.33 8.03 -6.01
CA ALA A 157 -7.15 7.11 -7.14
C ALA A 157 -7.80 5.76 -6.85
N ALA A 158 -7.64 5.26 -5.63
CA ALA A 158 -8.26 4.01 -5.19
C ALA A 158 -9.79 4.10 -5.19
N GLU A 159 -10.34 5.23 -4.73
CA GLU A 159 -11.78 5.46 -4.75
C GLU A 159 -12.36 5.42 -6.17
N VAL A 160 -11.68 6.09 -7.10
CA VAL A 160 -12.09 6.11 -8.50
C VAL A 160 -12.13 4.70 -9.05
N LYS A 161 -11.07 3.94 -8.81
CA LYS A 161 -10.99 2.55 -9.28
C LYS A 161 -12.08 1.68 -8.65
N CYS A 162 -12.29 1.86 -7.36
CA CYS A 162 -13.32 1.11 -6.63
C CYS A 162 -14.71 1.31 -7.23
N ARG A 163 -15.06 2.54 -7.54
CA ARG A 163 -16.33 2.86 -8.18
C ARG A 163 -16.42 2.28 -9.59
N GLU A 164 -15.32 2.38 -10.33
CA GLU A 164 -15.26 1.88 -11.70
C GLU A 164 -15.50 0.38 -11.79
N ILE A 165 -14.81 -0.39 -10.96
CA ILE A 165 -14.89 -1.86 -11.03
C ILE A 165 -16.16 -2.43 -10.37
N ASN A 166 -16.81 -1.67 -9.50
CA ASN A 166 -17.98 -2.16 -8.76
C ASN A 166 -19.30 -1.55 -9.24
N SER A 167 -19.26 -0.57 -10.14
CA SER A 167 -20.48 0.09 -10.63
C SER A 167 -21.38 -0.86 -11.40
N VAL A 168 -20.81 -1.77 -12.17
CA VAL A 168 -21.57 -2.73 -12.98
C VAL A 168 -22.32 -3.73 -12.09
N ASP A 169 -21.69 -4.18 -11.00
CA ASP A 169 -22.30 -5.11 -10.06
C ASP A 169 -23.45 -4.47 -9.29
N ARG A 170 -23.31 -3.18 -8.96
CA ARG A 170 -24.37 -2.43 -8.30
C ARG A 170 -25.58 -2.19 -9.21
N GLY A 171 -25.36 -2.04 -10.50
CA GLY A 171 -26.41 -1.82 -11.48
C GLY A 171 -27.24 -3.06 -11.80
N LYS A 172 -26.80 -4.24 -11.39
CA LYS A 172 -27.51 -5.50 -11.63
C LYS A 172 -28.50 -5.86 -10.52
N ASN A 173 -28.51 -5.11 -9.45
CA ASN A 173 -29.47 -5.27 -8.37
C ASN A 173 -30.63 -4.27 -8.54
#